data_805e0ca0ddccaad157540dfca64e1498
#
_entry.id   805e0ca0ddccaad157540dfca64e1498
#
_cell.length_a   1.000
_cell.length_b   1.000
_cell.length_c   1.000
_cell.angle_alpha   90.00
_cell.angle_beta   90.00
_cell.angle_gamma   90.00
#
_symmetry.space_group_name_H-M   'P 1'
#
loop_
_entity.id
_entity.type
_entity.pdbx_description
1 polymer ?
#
loop_
_entity_poly.entity_id
_entity_poly.type
_entity_poly.pdbx_seq_one_letter_code
_entity_poly.pdbx_strand_id
1 'polypeptide(L)'
;ATAQLLRLAGPDDRVGVVAFDEDVQLVLPLSRHDPDTAANEVLALRSGGSTNMSGGWLKALELLAGGRRPEALRRVILLTDGHANVGITEPDEMVAFVRGAQAQGVTTSCIGFADGYDEHLLAALADAGMGNDYWCDGPDQATRVFADEFGGLASVVAQNVSVEVRSSARVAAAAVLNEFPVTEVPGGFQVAMGDAYGGERRKLVGPV
;
A
#
# COMPACT_ATOMS: atom_id res chain seq x y z
N ALA A 1 -4.04 9.42 14.87
CA ALA A 1 -4.10 8.88 13.51
C ALA A 1 -4.54 7.41 13.52
N THR A 2 -3.70 6.42 13.87
CA THR A 2 -3.99 4.97 13.81
C THR A 2 -5.25 4.55 14.58
N ALA A 3 -5.51 5.11 15.77
CA ALA A 3 -6.74 4.84 16.52
C ALA A 3 -8.03 5.28 15.79
N GLN A 4 -7.97 6.31 14.96
CA GLN A 4 -9.10 6.71 14.10
C GLN A 4 -9.29 5.74 12.94
N LEU A 5 -8.19 5.29 12.34
CA LEU A 5 -8.19 4.28 11.28
C LEU A 5 -8.89 3.00 11.73
N LEU A 6 -8.60 2.52 12.93
CA LEU A 6 -9.23 1.31 13.49
C LEU A 6 -10.75 1.43 13.60
N ARG A 7 -11.30 2.63 13.78
CA ARG A 7 -12.75 2.88 13.82
C ARG A 7 -13.41 2.92 12.45
N LEU A 8 -12.64 3.02 11.37
CA LEU A 8 -13.14 2.99 9.99
C LEU A 8 -13.23 1.57 9.43
N ALA A 9 -12.57 0.60 10.07
CA ALA A 9 -12.62 -0.79 9.63
C ALA A 9 -14.04 -1.35 9.71
N GLY A 10 -14.47 -2.01 8.65
CA GLY A 10 -15.77 -2.65 8.56
C GLY A 10 -15.86 -3.93 9.41
N PRO A 11 -17.08 -4.48 9.60
CA PRO A 11 -17.31 -5.64 10.46
C PRO A 11 -16.64 -6.93 9.93
N ASP A 12 -16.30 -6.97 8.65
CA ASP A 12 -15.65 -8.11 8.01
C ASP A 12 -14.15 -7.92 7.83
N ASP A 13 -13.64 -6.73 8.08
CA ASP A 13 -12.23 -6.40 7.96
C ASP A 13 -11.42 -7.03 9.10
N ARG A 14 -10.19 -7.38 8.79
CA ARG A 14 -9.19 -7.78 9.77
C ARG A 14 -8.07 -6.78 9.74
N VAL A 15 -7.77 -6.23 10.89
CA VAL A 15 -6.68 -5.26 11.05
C VAL A 15 -5.63 -5.83 11.98
N GLY A 16 -4.37 -5.67 11.63
CA GLY A 16 -3.23 -5.87 12.52
C GLY A 16 -2.49 -4.56 12.67
N VAL A 17 -1.85 -4.33 13.80
CA VAL A 17 -1.04 -3.14 14.03
C VAL A 17 0.35 -3.55 14.49
N VAL A 18 1.34 -3.04 13.79
CA VAL A 18 2.76 -3.16 14.12
C VAL A 18 3.28 -1.76 14.41
N ALA A 19 3.85 -1.58 15.58
CA ALA A 19 4.60 -0.38 15.91
C ALA A 19 6.09 -0.63 15.66
N PHE A 20 6.79 0.40 15.21
CA PHE A 20 8.22 0.35 15.00
C PHE A 20 8.88 1.67 15.42
N ASP A 21 9.99 1.52 16.11
CA ASP A 21 11.00 2.53 16.40
C ASP A 21 12.37 1.91 16.14
N GLU A 22 13.26 1.76 17.10
CA GLU A 22 14.45 0.89 17.00
C GLU A 22 14.07 -0.59 17.04
N ASP A 23 12.99 -0.93 17.75
CA ASP A 23 12.39 -2.25 17.86
C ASP A 23 11.12 -2.38 17.00
N VAL A 24 10.71 -3.60 16.71
CA VAL A 24 9.46 -3.90 16.00
C VAL A 24 8.52 -4.66 16.94
N GLN A 25 7.39 -4.05 17.25
CA GLN A 25 6.41 -4.57 18.18
C GLN A 25 5.09 -4.93 17.49
N LEU A 26 4.62 -6.16 17.67
CA LEU A 26 3.24 -6.53 17.32
C LEU A 26 2.30 -5.99 18.42
N VAL A 27 1.53 -4.96 18.06
CA VAL A 27 0.55 -4.33 18.97
C VAL A 27 -0.78 -5.07 18.89
N LEU A 28 -1.30 -5.27 17.69
CA LEU A 28 -2.55 -5.99 17.44
C LEU A 28 -2.30 -7.11 16.43
N PRO A 29 -2.67 -8.37 16.73
CA PRO A 29 -2.62 -9.44 15.75
C PRO A 29 -3.62 -9.20 14.62
N LEU A 30 -3.40 -9.79 13.43
CA LEU A 30 -4.31 -9.67 12.30
C LEU A 30 -5.63 -10.39 12.57
N SER A 31 -6.61 -9.69 13.11
CA SER A 31 -7.93 -10.22 13.47
C SER A 31 -9.00 -9.15 13.39
N ARG A 32 -10.24 -9.52 13.69
CA ARG A 32 -11.31 -8.56 13.98
C ARG A 32 -11.11 -8.07 15.41
N HIS A 33 -11.23 -6.78 15.61
CA HIS A 33 -11.10 -6.16 16.92
C HIS A 33 -12.34 -5.35 17.25
N ASP A 34 -12.62 -5.20 18.52
CA ASP A 34 -13.47 -4.12 18.99
C ASP A 34 -12.73 -2.80 18.79
N PRO A 35 -13.29 -1.84 18.04
CA PRO A 35 -12.57 -0.64 17.63
C PRO A 35 -12.07 0.22 18.78
N ASP A 36 -12.84 0.31 19.88
CA ASP A 36 -12.46 1.14 21.01
C ASP A 36 -11.37 0.49 21.87
N THR A 37 -11.43 -0.82 22.05
CA THR A 37 -10.37 -1.60 22.72
C THR A 37 -9.05 -1.48 21.94
N ALA A 38 -9.10 -1.73 20.64
CA ALA A 38 -7.94 -1.63 19.76
C ALA A 38 -7.36 -0.21 19.73
N ALA A 39 -8.21 0.81 19.69
CA ALA A 39 -7.77 2.21 19.74
C ALA A 39 -7.04 2.54 21.04
N ASN A 40 -7.50 2.02 22.19
CA ASN A 40 -6.86 2.24 23.48
C ASN A 40 -5.47 1.59 23.57
N GLU A 41 -5.28 0.40 22.98
CA GLU A 41 -3.97 -0.25 22.92
C GLU A 41 -2.97 0.59 22.09
N VAL A 42 -3.42 1.11 20.95
CA VAL A 42 -2.60 1.99 20.11
C VAL A 42 -2.28 3.33 20.80
N LEU A 43 -3.24 3.92 21.54
CA LEU A 43 -3.02 5.16 22.27
C LEU A 43 -2.06 5.01 23.46
N ALA A 44 -1.85 3.79 23.94
CA ALA A 44 -0.88 3.51 25.00
C ALA A 44 0.58 3.44 24.51
N LEU A 45 0.80 3.41 23.18
CA LEU A 45 2.13 3.41 22.59
C LEU A 45 2.90 4.69 22.93
N ARG A 46 4.19 4.55 23.09
CA ARG A 46 5.13 5.67 23.30
C ARG A 46 6.08 5.72 22.12
N SER A 47 6.44 6.92 21.70
CA SER A 47 7.42 7.12 20.64
C SER A 47 8.84 6.78 21.14
N GLY A 48 9.62 6.12 20.30
CA GLY A 48 11.05 5.89 20.45
C GLY A 48 11.90 6.94 19.73
N GLY A 49 13.20 6.68 19.61
CA GLY A 49 14.16 7.62 19.03
C GLY A 49 14.66 7.28 17.63
N SER A 50 14.36 6.10 17.12
CA SER A 50 14.82 5.60 15.81
C SER A 50 13.65 5.14 14.96
N THR A 51 13.91 4.83 13.68
CA THR A 51 12.86 4.46 12.72
C THR A 51 13.28 3.25 11.90
N ASN A 52 12.90 2.05 12.37
CA ASN A 52 13.08 0.77 11.66
C ASN A 52 11.87 0.51 10.74
N MET A 53 11.71 1.35 9.72
CA MET A 53 10.61 1.29 8.77
C MET A 53 10.51 -0.07 8.07
N SER A 54 11.64 -0.59 7.59
CA SER A 54 11.71 -1.87 6.90
C SER A 54 11.30 -3.04 7.79
N GLY A 55 11.74 -3.04 9.04
CA GLY A 55 11.35 -4.07 10.01
C GLY A 55 9.85 -4.05 10.30
N GLY A 56 9.27 -2.86 10.48
CA GLY A 56 7.84 -2.68 10.66
C GLY A 56 7.02 -3.18 9.48
N TRP A 57 7.43 -2.81 8.27
CA TRP A 57 6.77 -3.23 7.03
C TRP A 57 6.87 -4.75 6.80
N LEU A 58 8.06 -5.34 6.99
CA LEU A 58 8.27 -6.78 6.86
C LEU A 58 7.42 -7.57 7.87
N LYS A 59 7.28 -7.07 9.10
CA LYS A 59 6.44 -7.70 10.11
C LYS A 59 4.96 -7.63 9.73
N ALA A 60 4.49 -6.52 9.18
CA ALA A 60 3.13 -6.42 8.65
C ALA A 60 2.88 -7.39 7.50
N LEU A 61 3.86 -7.57 6.59
CA LEU A 61 3.78 -8.54 5.50
C LEU A 61 3.70 -9.99 6.04
N GLU A 62 4.48 -10.33 7.06
CA GLU A 62 4.42 -11.64 7.75
C GLU A 62 3.01 -11.93 8.30
N LEU A 63 2.38 -10.93 8.93
CA LEU A 63 1.01 -11.08 9.46
C LEU A 63 0.00 -11.34 8.34
N LEU A 64 0.11 -10.63 7.22
CA LEU A 64 -0.76 -10.82 6.06
C LEU A 64 -0.56 -12.20 5.41
N ALA A 65 0.67 -12.71 5.38
CA ALA A 65 0.97 -14.04 4.85
C ALA A 65 0.36 -15.14 5.73
N GLY A 66 0.43 -15.01 7.06
CA GLY A 66 -0.16 -15.95 8.02
C GLY A 66 -1.69 -15.98 8.03
N GLY A 67 -2.32 -14.84 7.71
CA GLY A 67 -3.77 -14.68 7.67
C GLY A 67 -4.41 -14.82 6.29
N ARG A 68 -3.73 -15.43 5.32
CA ARG A 68 -4.13 -15.44 3.91
C ARG A 68 -5.54 -15.98 3.68
N ARG A 69 -6.37 -15.16 3.03
CA ARG A 69 -7.66 -15.52 2.45
C ARG A 69 -7.56 -15.29 0.93
N PRO A 70 -7.96 -16.25 0.08
CA PRO A 70 -7.78 -16.13 -1.37
C PRO A 70 -8.44 -14.89 -2.00
N GLU A 71 -9.59 -14.48 -1.46
CA GLU A 71 -10.40 -13.38 -2.00
C GLU A 71 -10.27 -12.07 -1.21
N ALA A 72 -9.41 -12.02 -0.17
CA ALA A 72 -9.25 -10.80 0.62
C ALA A 72 -8.30 -9.82 -0.06
N LEU A 73 -8.70 -8.57 -0.12
CA LEU A 73 -7.79 -7.46 -0.40
C LEU A 73 -6.76 -7.39 0.74
N ARG A 74 -5.49 -7.33 0.40
CA ARG A 74 -4.40 -7.28 1.38
C ARG A 74 -3.61 -6.01 1.16
N ARG A 75 -3.57 -5.17 2.18
CA ARG A 75 -2.85 -3.90 2.12
C ARG A 75 -2.05 -3.64 3.38
N VAL A 76 -0.83 -3.16 3.21
CA VAL A 76 -0.05 -2.52 4.26
C VAL A 76 -0.26 -1.02 4.13
N ILE A 77 -0.58 -0.35 5.23
CA ILE A 77 -0.59 1.11 5.32
C ILE A 77 0.57 1.49 6.24
N LEU A 78 1.60 2.07 5.66
CA LEU A 78 2.80 2.50 6.35
C LEU A 78 2.63 3.96 6.80
N LEU A 79 2.75 4.21 8.11
CA LEU A 79 2.66 5.54 8.69
C LEU A 79 4.00 5.91 9.30
N THR A 80 4.55 7.06 8.97
CA THR A 80 5.82 7.54 9.54
C THR A 80 5.86 9.06 9.61
N ASP A 81 6.59 9.57 10.59
CA ASP A 81 6.93 10.99 10.76
C ASP A 81 8.45 11.23 10.70
N GLY A 82 9.24 10.19 10.36
CA GLY A 82 10.69 10.24 10.33
C GLY A 82 11.32 9.49 9.17
N HIS A 83 12.62 9.74 9.00
CA HIS A 83 13.47 9.04 8.03
C HIS A 83 13.83 7.66 8.54
N ALA A 84 13.84 6.67 7.64
CA ALA A 84 14.37 5.34 7.93
C ALA A 84 15.86 5.45 8.29
N ASN A 85 16.23 5.01 9.51
CA ASN A 85 17.59 5.08 10.00
C ASN A 85 18.08 3.78 10.68
N VAL A 86 17.22 2.76 10.74
CA VAL A 86 17.52 1.42 11.25
C VAL A 86 16.95 0.38 10.27
N GLY A 87 17.58 -0.79 10.19
CA GLY A 87 17.20 -1.86 9.29
C GLY A 87 17.68 -1.62 7.86
N ILE A 88 16.82 -1.92 6.88
CA ILE A 88 17.09 -1.62 5.47
C ILE A 88 16.78 -0.15 5.24
N THR A 89 17.81 0.64 4.98
CA THR A 89 17.72 2.10 4.77
C THR A 89 17.91 2.50 3.31
N GLU A 90 18.41 1.60 2.48
CA GLU A 90 18.61 1.84 1.05
C GLU A 90 17.26 1.85 0.32
N PRO A 91 16.87 2.98 -0.33
CA PRO A 91 15.58 3.13 -0.99
C PRO A 91 15.28 2.06 -2.03
N ASP A 92 16.25 1.75 -2.91
CA ASP A 92 16.08 0.78 -3.99
C ASP A 92 15.83 -0.63 -3.46
N GLU A 93 16.44 -0.99 -2.33
CA GLU A 93 16.24 -2.28 -1.70
C GLU A 93 14.84 -2.40 -1.10
N MET A 94 14.37 -1.36 -0.39
CA MET A 94 13.00 -1.31 0.14
C MET A 94 11.95 -1.37 -0.98
N VAL A 95 12.15 -0.61 -2.06
CA VAL A 95 11.28 -0.62 -3.24
C VAL A 95 11.21 -2.00 -3.88
N ALA A 96 12.34 -2.73 -3.96
CA ALA A 96 12.36 -4.09 -4.50
C ALA A 96 11.54 -5.07 -3.64
N PHE A 97 11.62 -4.98 -2.30
CA PHE A 97 10.79 -5.79 -1.39
C PHE A 97 9.30 -5.50 -1.55
N VAL A 98 8.91 -4.22 -1.62
CA VAL A 98 7.52 -3.80 -1.80
C VAL A 98 6.97 -4.29 -3.13
N ARG A 99 7.74 -4.18 -4.21
CA ARG A 99 7.37 -4.72 -5.53
C ARG A 99 7.22 -6.24 -5.51
N GLY A 100 8.07 -6.95 -4.78
CA GLY A 100 7.95 -8.40 -4.58
C GLY A 100 6.66 -8.80 -3.85
N ALA A 101 6.24 -8.03 -2.86
CA ALA A 101 4.99 -8.24 -2.15
C ALA A 101 3.77 -7.93 -3.02
N GLN A 102 3.85 -6.85 -3.82
CA GLN A 102 2.81 -6.48 -4.79
C GLN A 102 2.56 -7.60 -5.81
N ALA A 103 3.61 -8.22 -6.34
CA ALA A 103 3.50 -9.38 -7.23
C ALA A 103 2.78 -10.58 -6.58
N GLN A 104 2.73 -10.64 -5.25
CA GLN A 104 1.98 -11.62 -4.48
C GLN A 104 0.58 -11.13 -4.06
N GLY A 105 0.15 -9.97 -4.55
CA GLY A 105 -1.15 -9.36 -4.30
C GLY A 105 -1.25 -8.66 -2.94
N VAL A 106 -0.16 -8.13 -2.41
CA VAL A 106 -0.16 -7.23 -1.25
C VAL A 106 0.19 -5.83 -1.71
N THR A 107 -0.75 -4.91 -1.61
CA THR A 107 -0.53 -3.49 -1.93
C THR A 107 0.05 -2.75 -0.72
N THR A 108 0.73 -1.62 -0.97
CA THR A 108 1.31 -0.78 0.09
C THR A 108 0.96 0.66 -0.15
N SER A 109 0.29 1.31 0.79
CA SER A 109 0.08 2.75 0.83
C SER A 109 0.96 3.38 1.91
N CYS A 110 1.38 4.62 1.69
CA CYS A 110 2.27 5.34 2.58
C CYS A 110 1.64 6.65 3.05
N ILE A 111 1.79 6.98 4.33
CA ILE A 111 1.29 8.22 4.92
C ILE A 111 2.41 8.87 5.72
N GLY A 112 2.90 10.01 5.23
CA GLY A 112 3.90 10.83 5.91
C GLY A 112 3.26 11.89 6.78
N PHE A 113 3.80 12.13 7.97
CA PHE A 113 3.34 13.16 8.90
C PHE A 113 4.39 14.24 9.11
N ALA A 114 3.96 15.50 9.09
CA ALA A 114 4.82 16.67 9.22
C ALA A 114 5.96 16.73 8.18
N ASP A 115 7.03 17.45 8.45
CA ASP A 115 8.13 17.70 7.50
C ASP A 115 9.37 16.82 7.76
N GLY A 116 9.23 15.76 8.56
CA GLY A 116 10.35 14.97 9.08
C GLY A 116 10.63 13.64 8.39
N TYR A 117 9.99 13.32 7.27
CA TYR A 117 10.12 12.06 6.55
C TYR A 117 10.68 12.22 5.13
N ASP A 118 11.04 11.11 4.49
CA ASP A 118 11.51 11.08 3.11
C ASP A 118 10.32 10.92 2.15
N GLU A 119 9.84 12.04 1.58
CA GLU A 119 8.73 12.07 0.63
C GLU A 119 9.01 11.23 -0.62
N HIS A 120 10.24 11.28 -1.13
CA HIS A 120 10.63 10.55 -2.33
C HIS A 120 10.61 9.04 -2.09
N LEU A 121 11.07 8.60 -0.93
CA LEU A 121 11.02 7.19 -0.55
C LEU A 121 9.57 6.73 -0.41
N LEU A 122 8.72 7.47 0.32
CA LEU A 122 7.32 7.07 0.53
C LEU A 122 6.54 7.01 -0.80
N ALA A 123 6.72 7.97 -1.69
CA ALA A 123 6.12 7.95 -3.03
C ALA A 123 6.60 6.73 -3.83
N ALA A 124 7.91 6.45 -3.84
CA ALA A 124 8.47 5.28 -4.53
C ALA A 124 7.97 3.94 -3.97
N LEU A 125 7.76 3.84 -2.66
CA LEU A 125 7.19 2.65 -2.01
C LEU A 125 5.71 2.46 -2.38
N ALA A 126 4.93 3.54 -2.36
CA ALA A 126 3.52 3.51 -2.74
C ALA A 126 3.35 3.13 -4.21
N ASP A 127 4.13 3.72 -5.12
CA ASP A 127 4.14 3.38 -6.54
C ASP A 127 4.50 1.90 -6.77
N ALA A 128 5.58 1.43 -6.14
CA ALA A 128 6.01 0.03 -6.25
C ALA A 128 4.98 -0.95 -5.65
N GLY A 129 4.25 -0.51 -4.62
CA GLY A 129 3.19 -1.25 -3.95
C GLY A 129 1.81 -1.12 -4.58
N MET A 130 1.67 -0.36 -5.67
CA MET A 130 0.37 -0.05 -6.31
C MET A 130 -0.67 0.48 -5.31
N GLY A 131 -0.22 1.27 -4.35
CA GLY A 131 -1.03 1.98 -3.38
C GLY A 131 -0.99 3.49 -3.61
N ASN A 132 -1.29 4.23 -2.57
CA ASN A 132 -1.30 5.70 -2.60
C ASN A 132 -0.27 6.24 -1.60
N ASP A 133 0.29 7.40 -1.91
CA ASP A 133 1.05 8.20 -0.96
C ASP A 133 0.26 9.43 -0.53
N TYR A 134 0.35 9.76 0.74
CA TYR A 134 -0.35 10.88 1.34
C TYR A 134 0.57 11.65 2.28
N TRP A 135 0.40 12.95 2.27
CA TRP A 135 0.99 13.84 3.25
C TRP A 135 -0.06 14.34 4.24
N CYS A 136 0.27 14.37 5.52
CA CYS A 136 -0.60 14.85 6.59
C CYS A 136 0.11 15.90 7.44
N ASP A 137 -0.41 17.11 7.45
CA ASP A 137 0.07 18.21 8.30
C ASP A 137 -0.37 18.05 9.76
N GLY A 138 -1.40 17.25 10.01
CA GLY A 138 -1.91 17.03 11.36
C GLY A 138 -3.05 16.02 11.48
N PRO A 139 -3.55 15.80 12.71
CA PRO A 139 -4.55 14.77 12.99
C PRO A 139 -5.87 14.92 12.23
N ASP A 140 -6.29 16.15 11.94
CA ASP A 140 -7.56 16.42 11.23
C ASP A 140 -7.47 16.00 9.77
N GLN A 141 -6.32 16.22 9.13
CA GLN A 141 -6.07 15.80 7.76
C GLN A 141 -5.92 14.27 7.68
N ALA A 142 -5.27 13.66 8.68
CA ALA A 142 -5.16 12.21 8.77
C ALA A 142 -6.51 11.50 8.72
N THR A 143 -7.55 12.05 9.36
CA THR A 143 -8.89 11.48 9.32
C THR A 143 -9.46 11.43 7.91
N ARG A 144 -9.23 12.45 7.10
CA ARG A 144 -9.69 12.49 5.69
C ARG A 144 -8.91 11.50 4.84
N VAL A 145 -7.59 11.51 4.96
CA VAL A 145 -6.71 10.57 4.25
C VAL A 145 -7.07 9.13 4.54
N PHE A 146 -7.36 8.78 5.79
CA PHE A 146 -7.81 7.44 6.14
C PHE A 146 -9.18 7.11 5.58
N ALA A 147 -10.13 8.05 5.60
CA ALA A 147 -11.45 7.84 5.02
C ALA A 147 -11.34 7.60 3.49
N ASP A 148 -10.47 8.33 2.80
CA ASP A 148 -10.22 8.18 1.38
C ASP A 148 -9.56 6.83 1.08
N GLU A 149 -8.54 6.44 1.86
CA GLU A 149 -7.85 5.15 1.70
C GLU A 149 -8.77 3.96 1.96
N PHE A 150 -9.56 3.98 3.03
CA PHE A 150 -10.55 2.93 3.32
C PHE A 150 -11.74 2.94 2.36
N GLY A 151 -12.22 4.12 1.99
CA GLY A 151 -13.27 4.27 0.98
C GLY A 151 -12.83 3.73 -0.38
N GLY A 152 -11.57 3.99 -0.76
CA GLY A 152 -10.94 3.40 -1.92
C GLY A 152 -10.93 1.87 -1.84
N LEU A 153 -10.44 1.30 -0.72
CA LEU A 153 -10.41 -0.16 -0.51
C LEU A 153 -11.81 -0.80 -0.62
N ALA A 154 -12.81 -0.20 -0.01
CA ALA A 154 -14.18 -0.70 -0.04
C ALA A 154 -14.81 -0.67 -1.45
N SER A 155 -14.28 0.14 -2.35
CA SER A 155 -14.75 0.27 -3.74
C SER A 155 -13.95 -0.55 -4.75
N VAL A 156 -12.87 -1.24 -4.33
CA VAL A 156 -12.10 -2.13 -5.21
C VAL A 156 -12.94 -3.32 -5.62
N VAL A 157 -13.14 -3.48 -6.94
CA VAL A 157 -13.90 -4.59 -7.53
C VAL A 157 -12.99 -5.65 -8.15
N ALA A 158 -11.75 -5.31 -8.48
CA ALA A 158 -10.73 -6.24 -8.95
C ALA A 158 -9.33 -5.71 -8.63
N GLN A 159 -8.40 -6.62 -8.29
CA GLN A 159 -6.99 -6.28 -8.04
C GLN A 159 -6.09 -6.74 -9.18
N ASN A 160 -4.94 -6.07 -9.33
CA ASN A 160 -3.92 -6.44 -10.30
C ASN A 160 -4.46 -6.58 -11.73
N VAL A 161 -5.36 -5.70 -12.12
CA VAL A 161 -5.93 -5.71 -13.47
C VAL A 161 -4.82 -5.44 -14.48
N SER A 162 -4.72 -6.28 -15.47
CA SER A 162 -3.82 -6.07 -16.61
C SER A 162 -4.56 -6.26 -17.93
N VAL A 163 -4.09 -5.54 -18.94
CA VAL A 163 -4.59 -5.65 -20.31
C VAL A 163 -3.46 -6.17 -21.18
N GLU A 164 -3.68 -7.31 -21.83
CA GLU A 164 -2.76 -7.82 -22.83
C GLU A 164 -3.21 -7.34 -24.22
N VAL A 165 -2.31 -6.62 -24.89
CA VAL A 165 -2.52 -6.17 -26.27
C VAL A 165 -1.67 -7.04 -27.20
N ARG A 166 -2.33 -7.81 -28.05
CA ARG A 166 -1.67 -8.66 -29.04
C ARG A 166 -1.70 -8.01 -30.42
N SER A 167 -0.53 -7.94 -31.05
CA SER A 167 -0.43 -7.48 -32.43
C SER A 167 -0.95 -8.55 -33.41
N SER A 168 -1.57 -8.12 -34.46
CA SER A 168 -1.90 -9.00 -35.60
C SER A 168 -0.86 -8.84 -36.70
N ALA A 169 -0.83 -9.77 -37.66
CA ALA A 169 0.09 -9.69 -38.81
C ALA A 169 -0.06 -8.41 -39.68
N ARG A 170 -1.09 -7.61 -39.42
CA ARG A 170 -1.39 -6.38 -40.18
C ARG A 170 -1.15 -5.09 -39.33
N VAL A 171 -0.93 -5.23 -38.05
CA VAL A 171 -0.72 -4.09 -37.12
C VAL A 171 0.53 -4.39 -36.30
N ALA A 172 1.61 -3.69 -36.61
CA ALA A 172 2.79 -3.69 -35.72
C ALA A 172 2.38 -3.07 -34.39
N ALA A 173 2.82 -3.66 -33.28
CA ALA A 173 2.44 -3.24 -31.96
C ALA A 173 2.66 -1.74 -31.73
N ALA A 174 1.63 -1.10 -31.28
CA ALA A 174 1.60 0.28 -30.87
C ALA A 174 2.33 0.45 -29.51
N ALA A 175 2.87 1.61 -29.28
CA ALA A 175 3.32 1.99 -27.94
C ALA A 175 2.11 2.40 -27.07
N VAL A 176 2.20 2.18 -25.77
CA VAL A 176 1.23 2.74 -24.81
C VAL A 176 1.66 4.16 -24.50
N LEU A 177 0.74 5.11 -24.64
CA LEU A 177 0.99 6.54 -24.36
C LEU A 177 0.65 6.95 -22.91
N ASN A 178 -0.04 6.06 -22.19
CA ASN A 178 -0.31 6.27 -20.77
C ASN A 178 0.93 5.91 -19.93
N GLU A 179 1.02 6.47 -18.75
CA GLU A 179 2.09 6.19 -17.77
C GLU A 179 1.95 4.84 -17.04
N PHE A 180 1.16 3.92 -17.58
CA PHE A 180 1.04 2.59 -17.03
C PHE A 180 2.31 1.75 -17.28
N PRO A 181 2.73 0.92 -16.29
CA PRO A 181 3.82 -0.03 -16.51
C PRO A 181 3.50 -1.00 -17.64
N VAL A 182 4.43 -1.13 -18.57
CA VAL A 182 4.30 -2.01 -19.74
C VAL A 182 5.39 -3.07 -19.70
N THR A 183 5.00 -4.33 -19.93
CA THR A 183 5.91 -5.47 -20.05
C THR A 183 5.72 -6.12 -21.42
N GLU A 184 6.82 -6.39 -22.12
CA GLU A 184 6.77 -7.14 -23.37
C GLU A 184 6.40 -8.61 -23.11
N VAL A 185 5.49 -9.14 -23.93
CA VAL A 185 5.07 -10.54 -23.92
C VAL A 185 5.10 -11.11 -25.34
N PRO A 186 5.16 -12.43 -25.52
CA PRO A 186 5.18 -13.02 -26.85
C PRO A 186 3.98 -12.59 -27.71
N GLY A 187 4.27 -11.84 -28.78
CA GLY A 187 3.25 -11.35 -29.72
C GLY A 187 2.54 -10.06 -29.30
N GLY A 188 3.06 -9.31 -28.32
CA GLY A 188 2.48 -8.05 -27.89
C GLY A 188 3.06 -7.49 -26.62
N PHE A 189 2.22 -6.87 -25.83
CA PHE A 189 2.62 -6.30 -24.52
C PHE A 189 1.47 -6.40 -23.51
N GLN A 190 1.83 -6.47 -22.26
CA GLN A 190 0.93 -6.43 -21.11
C GLN A 190 1.08 -5.09 -20.40
N VAL A 191 -0.05 -4.45 -20.11
CA VAL A 191 -0.15 -3.17 -19.39
C VAL A 191 -0.73 -3.43 -18.03
N ALA A 192 0.01 -3.14 -16.97
CA ALA A 192 -0.48 -3.23 -15.60
C ALA A 192 -1.32 -1.98 -15.28
N MET A 193 -2.60 -2.18 -15.00
CA MET A 193 -3.54 -1.09 -14.72
C MET A 193 -3.81 -0.92 -13.21
N GLY A 194 -3.26 -1.78 -12.35
CA GLY A 194 -3.49 -1.73 -10.91
C GLY A 194 -4.87 -2.24 -10.48
N ASP A 195 -5.36 -1.74 -9.35
CA ASP A 195 -6.69 -2.10 -8.84
C ASP A 195 -7.79 -1.35 -9.61
N ALA A 196 -8.90 -2.01 -9.87
CA ALA A 196 -10.08 -1.41 -10.49
C ALA A 196 -11.15 -1.11 -9.44
N TYR A 197 -11.73 0.08 -9.53
CA TYR A 197 -12.73 0.58 -8.60
C TYR A 197 -14.12 0.56 -9.21
N GLY A 198 -15.16 0.38 -8.39
CA GLY A 198 -16.54 0.34 -8.84
C GLY A 198 -16.97 1.61 -9.58
N GLY A 199 -17.45 1.46 -10.81
CA GLY A 199 -17.89 2.59 -11.66
C GLY A 199 -16.77 3.36 -12.34
N GLU A 200 -15.48 3.03 -12.11
CA GLU A 200 -14.35 3.66 -12.76
C GLU A 200 -14.26 3.30 -14.25
N ARG A 201 -13.80 4.26 -15.06
CA ARG A 201 -13.45 4.05 -16.48
C ARG A 201 -11.99 4.41 -16.69
N ARG A 202 -11.21 3.44 -17.14
CA ARG A 202 -9.82 3.66 -17.58
C ARG A 202 -9.73 3.51 -19.10
N LYS A 203 -8.89 4.33 -19.71
CA LYS A 203 -8.62 4.28 -21.15
C LYS A 203 -7.18 3.91 -21.37
N LEU A 204 -6.94 2.93 -22.21
CA LEU A 204 -5.62 2.66 -22.77
C LEU A 204 -5.51 3.41 -24.10
N VAL A 205 -4.52 4.24 -24.25
CA VAL A 205 -4.28 5.05 -25.44
C VAL A 205 -2.96 4.65 -26.08
N GLY A 206 -2.98 4.41 -27.37
CA GLY A 206 -1.79 4.08 -28.15
C GLY A 206 -1.96 4.48 -29.61
N PRO A 207 -0.87 4.76 -30.36
CA PRO A 207 -0.93 4.90 -31.80
C PRO A 207 -1.25 3.54 -32.44
N VAL A 208 -2.03 3.55 -33.52
CA VAL A 208 -2.36 2.37 -34.34
C VAL A 208 -1.51 2.43 -35.60
#